data_e05e8f7545dc314424ec1f64a7941b9e
#
_entry.id   e05e8f7545dc314424ec1f64a7941b9e
#
_cell.length_a   1.000
_cell.length_b   1.000
_cell.length_c   1.000
_cell.angle_alpha   90.00
_cell.angle_beta   90.00
_cell.angle_gamma   90.00
#
_symmetry.space_group_name_H-M   'P 1'
#
loop_
_entity.id
_entity.type
_entity.pdbx_description
1 polymer ?
#
loop_
_entity_poly.entity_id
_entity_poly.type
_entity_poly.pdbx_seq_one_letter_code
_entity_poly.pdbx_strand_id
1 'polypeptide(L)'
;MRSDKRVDFKALRQRIPIEQVLDMLGIRLKKAGAQLRGSCPICSHDSDRCFVVTPKLDRFWCFSSCQNGGDVIELVAQVKQLSHKDAAQLLAEHFRER
;
A
#
# COMPACT_ATOMS: atom_id res chain seq x y z
N MET A 1 24.83 -16.08 0.02
CA MET A 1 24.53 -15.69 0.09
C MET A 1 24.17 -15.13 0.37
N ARG A 2 23.96 -14.63 0.44
CA ARG A 2 23.65 -13.99 0.66
C ARG A 2 23.05 -13.39 0.94
N SER A 3 23.26 -13.25 1.31
CA SER A 3 22.63 -12.68 1.75
C SER A 3 22.04 -11.65 1.59
N ASP A 4 22.12 -11.10 1.11
CA ASP A 4 21.63 -10.14 0.90
C ASP A 4 20.38 -10.05 0.89
N LYS A 5 19.81 -10.35 1.65
CA LYS A 5 18.61 -10.20 1.85
C LYS A 5 18.27 -8.84 2.17
N ARG A 6 19.08 -7.89 2.00
CA ARG A 6 18.77 -6.58 2.27
C ARG A 6 17.73 -6.11 1.30
N VAL A 7 16.61 -5.65 1.73
CA VAL A 7 15.54 -5.14 0.88
C VAL A 7 15.73 -3.65 0.65
N ASP A 8 15.74 -3.26 -0.62
CA ASP A 8 15.87 -1.86 -0.97
C ASP A 8 14.48 -1.23 -1.01
N PHE A 9 14.12 -0.52 0.04
CA PHE A 9 12.79 0.10 0.16
C PHE A 9 12.52 1.06 -0.98
N LYS A 10 13.52 1.84 -1.34
CA LYS A 10 13.36 2.83 -2.39
C LYS A 10 13.08 2.18 -3.73
N ALA A 11 13.80 1.12 -4.04
CA ALA A 11 13.62 0.42 -5.29
C ALA A 11 12.24 -0.23 -5.35
N LEU A 12 11.77 -0.77 -4.23
CA LEU A 12 10.45 -1.36 -4.18
C LEU A 12 9.37 -0.32 -4.45
N ARG A 13 9.49 0.83 -3.82
CA ARG A 13 8.49 1.88 -4.00
C ARG A 13 8.43 2.35 -5.45
N GLN A 14 9.55 2.38 -6.12
CA GLN A 14 9.59 2.83 -7.51
C GLN A 14 9.12 1.77 -8.48
N ARG A 15 9.26 0.51 -8.12
CA ARG A 15 8.96 -0.58 -9.02
C ARG A 15 7.53 -1.09 -8.93
N ILE A 16 6.92 -0.97 -7.77
CA ILE A 16 5.61 -1.55 -7.51
C ILE A 16 4.54 -0.46 -7.44
N PRO A 17 3.67 -0.37 -8.44
CA PRO A 17 2.58 0.61 -8.40
C PRO A 17 1.60 0.28 -7.29
N ILE A 18 1.08 1.33 -6.64
CA ILE A 18 0.17 1.13 -5.52
C ILE A 18 -1.12 0.42 -5.96
N GLU A 19 -1.53 0.58 -7.21
CA GLU A 19 -2.72 -0.09 -7.70
C GLU A 19 -2.56 -1.61 -7.66
N GLN A 20 -1.37 -2.10 -7.95
CA GLN A 20 -1.11 -3.54 -7.89
C GLN A 20 -1.09 -4.03 -6.46
N VAL A 21 -0.66 -3.19 -5.54
CA VAL A 21 -0.67 -3.55 -4.12
C VAL A 21 -2.12 -3.63 -3.62
N LEU A 22 -2.98 -2.74 -4.09
CA LEU A 22 -4.39 -2.81 -3.73
C LEU A 22 -5.00 -4.13 -4.18
N ASP A 23 -4.66 -4.58 -5.40
CA ASP A 23 -5.14 -5.85 -5.90
C ASP A 23 -4.62 -7.00 -5.03
N MET A 24 -3.35 -6.97 -4.69
CA MET A 24 -2.74 -7.99 -3.86
C MET A 24 -3.46 -8.11 -2.52
N LEU A 25 -3.84 -6.97 -1.95
CA LEU A 25 -4.48 -6.94 -0.65
C LEU A 25 -5.99 -7.15 -0.71
N GLY A 26 -6.55 -7.20 -1.92
CA GLY A 26 -7.98 -7.39 -2.07
C GLY A 26 -8.78 -6.14 -1.75
N ILE A 27 -8.17 -4.97 -1.87
CA ILE A 27 -8.83 -3.71 -1.56
C ILE A 27 -9.48 -3.17 -2.82
N ARG A 28 -10.77 -2.88 -2.75
CA ARG A 28 -11.50 -2.35 -3.89
C ARG A 28 -11.87 -0.92 -3.67
N LEU A 29 -11.53 -0.08 -4.62
CA LEU A 29 -11.78 1.34 -4.55
C LEU A 29 -12.44 1.78 -5.86
N LYS A 30 -13.10 2.92 -5.81
CA LYS A 30 -13.75 3.48 -6.98
C LYS A 30 -12.96 4.65 -7.51
N LYS A 31 -12.97 4.79 -8.82
CA LYS A 31 -12.31 5.92 -9.43
C LYS A 31 -13.02 7.21 -9.10
N ALA A 32 -12.24 8.23 -8.77
CA ALA A 32 -12.75 9.56 -8.45
C ALA A 32 -11.77 10.55 -9.06
N GLY A 33 -11.92 10.81 -10.36
CA GLY A 33 -10.99 11.65 -11.07
C GLY A 33 -9.64 10.97 -11.18
N ALA A 34 -8.60 11.64 -10.75
CA ALA A 34 -7.24 11.10 -10.80
C ALA A 34 -6.93 10.25 -9.58
N GLN A 35 -7.92 10.04 -8.72
CA GLN A 35 -7.70 9.31 -7.48
C GLN A 35 -8.64 8.12 -7.39
N LEU A 36 -8.36 7.25 -6.41
CA LEU A 36 -9.24 6.16 -6.06
C LEU A 36 -9.73 6.39 -4.65
N ARG A 37 -11.01 6.11 -4.39
CA ARG A 37 -11.59 6.36 -3.08
C ARG A 37 -12.43 5.18 -2.63
N GLY A 38 -12.49 4.99 -1.32
CA GLY A 38 -13.28 3.92 -0.75
C GLY A 38 -13.15 3.86 0.75
N SER A 39 -13.55 2.73 1.31
CA SER A 39 -13.46 2.51 2.74
C SER A 39 -12.02 2.22 3.12
N CYS A 40 -11.61 2.73 4.27
CA CYS A 40 -10.26 2.50 4.76
C CYS A 40 -10.11 1.05 5.24
N PRO A 41 -9.15 0.31 4.68
CA PRO A 41 -8.93 -1.06 5.10
C PRO A 41 -8.20 -1.16 6.44
N ILE A 42 -7.69 -0.04 6.93
CA ILE A 42 -6.92 -0.03 8.17
C ILE A 42 -7.81 0.19 9.37
N CYS A 43 -8.61 1.25 9.34
CA CYS A 43 -9.47 1.55 10.47
C CYS A 43 -10.90 1.05 10.30
N SER A 44 -11.21 0.49 9.13
CA SER A 44 -12.54 -0.08 8.86
C SER A 44 -13.67 0.87 9.15
N HIS A 45 -13.49 2.13 8.79
CA HIS A 45 -14.50 3.13 9.02
C HIS A 45 -15.67 2.94 8.04
N ASP A 46 -16.85 3.35 8.46
CA ASP A 46 -18.04 3.15 7.66
C ASP A 46 -18.09 3.98 6.38
N SER A 47 -17.39 5.09 6.37
CA SER A 47 -17.40 5.96 5.20
C SER A 47 -16.71 5.28 4.01
N ASP A 48 -17.35 5.32 2.85
CA ASP A 48 -16.75 4.75 1.66
C ASP A 48 -15.95 5.78 0.87
N ARG A 49 -15.60 6.89 1.51
CA ARG A 49 -14.81 7.94 0.87
C ARG A 49 -13.61 8.39 1.69
N CYS A 50 -13.37 7.77 2.83
CA CYS A 50 -12.33 8.23 3.72
C CYS A 50 -10.93 7.82 3.26
N PHE A 51 -10.83 6.79 2.45
CA PHE A 51 -9.55 6.28 2.01
C PHE A 51 -9.28 6.73 0.59
N VAL A 52 -8.19 7.45 0.39
CA VAL A 52 -7.85 8.03 -0.89
C VAL A 52 -6.49 7.50 -1.34
N VAL A 53 -6.44 7.03 -2.58
CA VAL A 53 -5.18 6.59 -3.18
C VAL A 53 -4.92 7.48 -4.39
N THR A 54 -3.69 7.98 -4.48
CA THR A 54 -3.25 8.79 -5.60
C THR A 54 -2.24 7.98 -6.40
N PRO A 55 -2.69 7.27 -7.44
CA PRO A 55 -1.79 6.37 -8.18
C PRO A 55 -0.58 7.08 -8.78
N LYS A 56 -0.75 8.30 -9.20
CA LYS A 56 0.33 9.04 -9.80
C LYS A 56 1.51 9.21 -8.84
N LEU A 57 1.21 9.31 -7.54
CA LEU A 57 2.23 9.48 -6.53
C LEU A 57 2.54 8.18 -5.79
N ASP A 58 1.78 7.13 -6.07
CA ASP A 58 1.88 5.85 -5.36
C ASP A 58 1.74 6.07 -3.86
N ARG A 59 0.78 6.90 -3.47
CA ARG A 59 0.55 7.25 -2.08
C ARG A 59 -0.92 7.07 -1.70
N PHE A 60 -1.16 6.92 -0.42
CA PHE A 60 -2.53 6.81 0.10
C PHE A 60 -2.68 7.70 1.33
N TRP A 61 -3.94 7.97 1.67
CA TRP A 61 -4.26 8.74 2.87
C TRP A 61 -5.66 8.38 3.34
N CYS A 62 -5.82 8.28 4.65
CA CYS A 62 -7.13 8.07 5.28
C CYS A 62 -7.54 9.35 5.98
N PHE A 63 -8.69 9.88 5.59
CA PHE A 63 -9.21 11.11 6.21
C PHE A 63 -10.09 10.82 7.41
N SER A 64 -10.16 9.58 7.83
CA SER A 64 -11.00 9.17 8.94
C SER A 64 -10.20 9.02 10.22
N SER A 65 -10.61 8.08 11.06
CA SER A 65 -10.04 7.92 12.40
C SER A 65 -8.55 7.66 12.43
N CYS A 66 -8.06 6.82 11.56
CA CYS A 66 -6.67 6.43 11.65
C CYS A 66 -5.71 7.48 11.10
N GLN A 67 -6.18 8.32 10.18
CA GLN A 67 -5.36 9.38 9.58
C GLN A 67 -3.96 8.89 9.22
N ASN A 68 -3.89 7.70 8.65
CA ASN A 68 -2.65 7.12 8.20
C ASN A 68 -2.45 7.35 6.72
N GLY A 69 -1.20 7.47 6.32
CA GLY A 69 -0.89 7.65 4.91
C GLY A 69 0.53 7.21 4.64
N GLY A 70 0.89 7.15 3.37
CA GLY A 70 2.23 6.79 3.00
C GLY A 70 2.31 6.10 1.66
N ASP A 71 3.35 5.30 1.49
CA ASP A 71 3.63 4.60 0.25
C ASP A 71 3.14 3.15 0.30
N VAL A 72 3.55 2.35 -0.69
CA VAL A 72 3.09 0.96 -0.78
C VAL A 72 3.56 0.13 0.40
N ILE A 73 4.76 0.41 0.91
CA ILE A 73 5.28 -0.35 2.06
C ILE A 73 4.46 -0.03 3.29
N GLU A 74 4.16 1.24 3.51
CA GLU A 74 3.33 1.64 4.63
C GLU A 74 1.94 1.02 4.54
N LEU A 75 1.38 0.97 3.34
CA LEU A 75 0.06 0.39 3.14
C LEU A 75 0.03 -1.07 3.56
N VAL A 76 1.00 -1.86 3.09
CA VAL A 76 1.05 -3.27 3.46
C VAL A 76 1.28 -3.43 4.96
N ALA A 77 2.18 -2.62 5.51
CA ALA A 77 2.48 -2.70 6.94
C ALA A 77 1.23 -2.45 7.77
N GLN A 78 0.46 -1.44 7.42
CA GLN A 78 -0.74 -1.09 8.18
C GLN A 78 -1.85 -2.13 8.00
N VAL A 79 -2.09 -2.56 6.77
CA VAL A 79 -3.18 -3.49 6.50
C VAL A 79 -2.90 -4.87 7.09
N LYS A 80 -1.67 -5.34 6.95
CA LYS A 80 -1.29 -6.67 7.42
C LYS A 80 -0.74 -6.65 8.85
N GLN A 81 -0.59 -5.47 9.42
CA GLN A 81 -0.04 -5.32 10.78
C GLN A 81 1.35 -5.93 10.88
N LEU A 82 2.20 -5.50 9.96
CA LEU A 82 3.58 -5.97 9.89
C LEU A 82 4.53 -4.79 10.13
N SER A 83 5.77 -5.11 10.46
CA SER A 83 6.80 -4.09 10.47
C SER A 83 7.07 -3.66 9.03
N HIS A 84 7.71 -2.51 8.86
CA HIS A 84 8.04 -2.05 7.52
C HIS A 84 8.98 -3.03 6.82
N LYS A 85 9.88 -3.63 7.58
CA LYS A 85 10.79 -4.60 7.02
C LYS A 85 10.03 -5.82 6.50
N ASP A 86 9.10 -6.33 7.28
CA ASP A 86 8.33 -7.50 6.87
C ASP A 86 7.41 -7.16 5.70
N ALA A 87 6.84 -5.96 5.72
CA ALA A 87 5.98 -5.53 4.62
C ALA A 87 6.77 -5.43 3.33
N ALA A 88 7.96 -4.85 3.39
CA ALA A 88 8.81 -4.73 2.21
C ALA A 88 9.22 -6.11 1.69
N GLN A 89 9.50 -7.03 2.60
CA GLN A 89 9.87 -8.38 2.20
C GLN A 89 8.70 -9.09 1.52
N LEU A 90 7.49 -8.92 2.05
CA LEU A 90 6.32 -9.49 1.45
C LEU A 90 6.11 -8.96 0.03
N LEU A 91 6.27 -7.64 -0.15
CA LEU A 91 6.14 -7.05 -1.47
C LEU A 91 7.20 -7.58 -2.43
N ALA A 92 8.43 -7.68 -1.95
CA ALA A 92 9.53 -8.15 -2.78
C ALA A 92 9.26 -9.57 -3.25
N GLU A 93 8.72 -10.40 -2.40
CA GLU A 93 8.45 -11.79 -2.76
C GLU A 93 7.25 -11.90 -3.69
N HIS A 94 6.21 -11.12 -3.43
CA HIS A 94 5.00 -11.21 -4.23
C HIS A 94 5.22 -10.68 -5.66
N PHE A 95 5.99 -9.61 -5.78
CA PHE A 95 6.23 -8.99 -7.08
C PHE A 95 7.61 -9.30 -7.62
N ARG A 96 8.17 -10.43 -7.21
CA ARG A 96 9.49 -10.81 -7.66
C ARG A 96 9.48 -11.00 -9.17
N GLU A 97 10.48 -10.47 -9.82
CA GLU A 97 10.59 -10.64 -11.24
C GLU A 97 11.14 -11.95 -11.60
N ARG A 98 10.76 -12.48 -12.73
CA ARG A 98 11.29 -13.75 -13.11
C ARG A 98 12.12 -13.71 -14.31
#